data_1b5022d91223ce28494bc05f72459317
#
_entry.id   1b5022d91223ce28494bc05f72459317
#
_cell.length_a   1.000
_cell.length_b   1.000
_cell.length_c   1.000
_cell.angle_alpha   90.00
_cell.angle_beta   90.00
_cell.angle_gamma   90.00
#
_symmetry.space_group_name_H-M   'P 1'
#
loop_
_entity.id
_entity.type
_entity.pdbx_description
1 polymer ?
#
loop_
_entity_poly.entity_id
_entity_poly.type
_entity_poly.pdbx_seq_one_letter_code
_entity_poly.pdbx_strand_id
1 'polypeptide(L)'
;LTLMRRLAYWKVQFFREMSNPNKKRMRIIFISCGMFVLLVTTVILLFAFRSGIEFYKSPTQLLEVKDASIKLRVGGLVMKDSLKSTGVDNSFVITDGNNEVEVKFAGVLPDLFAEGRGVIVRGQFRDNVFIASQVLAKHDEKYMPRELEKTLSVD
;
A
#
# COMPACT_ATOMS: atom_id res chain seq x y z
N LEU A 1 -1.00 37.95 -36.49
CA LEU A 1 0.24 38.75 -36.29
C LEU A 1 0.15 39.67 -35.06
N THR A 2 -1.03 40.12 -34.64
CA THR A 2 -1.23 41.10 -33.55
C THR A 2 -1.06 40.53 -32.15
N LEU A 3 -1.34 39.25 -31.95
CA LEU A 3 -1.27 38.60 -30.65
C LEU A 3 0.21 38.31 -30.20
N MET A 4 1.04 37.93 -31.15
CA MET A 4 2.50 37.69 -30.87
C MET A 4 3.23 38.98 -30.50
N ARG A 5 2.86 40.13 -31.12
CA ARG A 5 3.46 41.42 -30.76
C ARG A 5 3.05 41.87 -29.35
N ARG A 6 1.83 41.57 -28.91
CA ARG A 6 1.37 41.87 -27.53
C ARG A 6 2.10 41.03 -26.49
N LEU A 7 2.31 39.72 -26.74
CA LEU A 7 3.06 38.86 -25.85
C LEU A 7 4.55 39.22 -25.72
N ALA A 8 5.15 39.67 -26.84
CA ALA A 8 6.53 40.16 -26.81
C ALA A 8 6.65 41.47 -26.02
N TYR A 9 5.65 42.39 -26.15
CA TYR A 9 5.64 43.64 -25.42
C TYR A 9 5.49 43.45 -23.90
N TRP A 10 4.66 42.47 -23.45
CA TRP A 10 4.50 42.09 -22.07
C TRP A 10 5.76 41.52 -21.48
N LYS A 11 6.48 40.68 -22.24
CA LYS A 11 7.80 40.10 -21.80
C LYS A 11 8.85 41.20 -21.61
N VAL A 12 8.91 42.16 -22.53
CA VAL A 12 9.91 43.24 -22.46
C VAL A 12 9.56 44.24 -21.33
N GLN A 13 8.30 44.55 -21.12
CA GLN A 13 7.86 45.35 -19.98
C GLN A 13 8.16 44.65 -18.66
N PHE A 14 7.87 43.36 -18.53
CA PHE A 14 8.14 42.58 -17.33
C PHE A 14 9.61 42.56 -16.98
N PHE A 15 10.49 42.45 -17.99
CA PHE A 15 11.95 42.46 -17.78
C PHE A 15 12.51 43.86 -17.45
N ARG A 16 11.94 44.92 -18.04
CA ARG A 16 12.40 46.28 -17.84
C ARG A 16 12.06 46.86 -16.46
N GLU A 17 10.98 46.40 -15.88
CA GLU A 17 10.56 46.84 -14.54
C GLU A 17 11.40 46.23 -13.41
N MET A 18 12.29 45.31 -13.74
CA MET A 18 13.08 44.49 -12.81
C MET A 18 14.45 45.07 -12.46
N SER A 19 14.82 46.30 -12.87
CA SER A 19 16.17 46.83 -12.64
C SER A 19 16.31 47.83 -11.45
N ASN A 20 15.27 48.02 -10.64
CA ASN A 20 15.30 48.90 -9.46
C ASN A 20 15.79 48.13 -8.23
N PRO A 21 16.67 48.68 -7.32
CA PRO A 21 17.27 47.98 -6.18
C PRO A 21 16.21 47.39 -5.21
N ASN A 22 15.05 48.05 -5.08
CA ASN A 22 13.94 47.50 -4.31
C ASN A 22 13.27 46.30 -5.00
N LYS A 23 13.35 46.17 -6.32
CA LYS A 23 12.81 45.07 -7.10
C LYS A 23 13.67 43.80 -7.02
N LYS A 24 14.99 43.93 -6.78
CA LYS A 24 15.88 42.77 -6.52
C LYS A 24 15.49 42.06 -5.24
N ARG A 25 15.18 42.79 -4.17
CA ARG A 25 14.69 42.21 -2.90
C ARG A 25 13.36 41.52 -3.05
N MET A 26 12.41 42.11 -3.78
CA MET A 26 11.11 41.52 -4.07
C MET A 26 11.27 40.21 -4.86
N ARG A 27 12.14 40.16 -5.85
CA ARG A 27 12.43 38.92 -6.61
C ARG A 27 13.00 37.82 -5.73
N ILE A 28 13.95 38.14 -4.86
CA ILE A 28 14.53 37.19 -3.93
C ILE A 28 13.45 36.63 -3.00
N ILE A 29 12.56 37.51 -2.50
CA ILE A 29 11.44 37.11 -1.66
C ILE A 29 10.45 36.18 -2.42
N PHE A 30 10.09 36.48 -3.66
CA PHE A 30 9.20 35.64 -4.46
C PHE A 30 9.85 34.28 -4.77
N ILE A 31 11.12 34.25 -5.13
CA ILE A 31 11.86 33.00 -5.40
C ILE A 31 11.99 32.18 -4.11
N SER A 32 12.34 32.82 -2.99
CA SER A 32 12.45 32.18 -1.68
C SER A 32 11.11 31.61 -1.22
N CYS A 33 10.01 32.36 -1.39
CA CYS A 33 8.66 31.92 -1.06
C CYS A 33 8.24 30.74 -1.94
N GLY A 34 8.50 30.78 -3.24
CA GLY A 34 8.23 29.67 -4.16
C GLY A 34 9.02 28.42 -3.80
N MET A 35 10.30 28.58 -3.44
CA MET A 35 11.16 27.47 -3.03
C MET A 35 10.71 26.90 -1.68
N PHE A 36 10.25 27.72 -0.76
CA PHE A 36 9.68 27.30 0.52
C PHE A 36 8.39 26.48 0.33
N VAL A 37 7.46 26.96 -0.52
CA VAL A 37 6.23 26.22 -0.86
C VAL A 37 6.57 24.88 -1.48
N LEU A 38 7.51 24.83 -2.40
CA LEU A 38 7.93 23.59 -3.05
C LEU A 38 8.53 22.60 -2.03
N LEU A 39 9.35 23.09 -1.10
CA LEU A 39 9.92 22.27 -0.03
C LEU A 39 8.82 21.71 0.88
N VAL A 40 7.89 22.54 1.33
CA VAL A 40 6.76 22.12 2.17
C VAL A 40 5.90 21.07 1.43
N THR A 41 5.60 21.30 0.16
CA THR A 41 4.83 20.34 -0.64
C THR A 41 5.55 19.01 -0.77
N THR A 42 6.87 19.03 -1.00
CA THR A 42 7.69 17.81 -1.07
C THR A 42 7.67 17.05 0.25
N VAL A 43 7.79 17.73 1.38
CA VAL A 43 7.74 17.12 2.72
C VAL A 43 6.37 16.47 2.96
N ILE A 44 5.27 17.17 2.63
CA ILE A 44 3.91 16.62 2.76
C ILE A 44 3.73 15.40 1.88
N LEU A 45 4.24 15.44 0.64
CA LEU A 45 4.17 14.31 -0.28
C LEU A 45 4.94 13.09 0.26
N LEU A 46 6.16 13.29 0.76
CA LEU A 46 6.94 12.22 1.40
C LEU A 46 6.23 11.65 2.62
N PHE A 47 5.57 12.49 3.41
CA PHE A 47 4.78 12.03 4.56
C PHE A 47 3.55 11.21 4.13
N ALA A 48 2.86 11.64 3.07
CA ALA A 48 1.72 10.92 2.50
C ALA A 48 2.13 9.54 1.96
N PHE A 49 3.27 9.45 1.26
CA PHE A 49 3.79 8.17 0.78
C PHE A 49 4.24 7.24 1.91
N ARG A 50 4.73 7.78 3.02
CA ARG A 50 5.17 6.97 4.17
C ARG A 50 4.01 6.21 4.83
N SER A 51 2.79 6.73 4.78
CA SER A 51 1.60 6.10 5.36
C SER A 51 0.93 5.06 4.45
N GLY A 52 1.30 5.01 3.16
CA GLY A 52 0.65 4.17 2.15
C GLY A 52 1.37 2.86 1.82
N ILE A 53 2.60 2.67 2.25
CA ILE A 53 3.37 1.46 1.94
C ILE A 53 3.14 0.44 3.05
N GLU A 54 2.06 -0.32 2.95
CA GLU A 54 1.90 -1.53 3.75
C GLU A 54 2.82 -2.62 3.18
N PHE A 55 3.91 -2.89 3.87
CA PHE A 55 4.85 -3.94 3.49
C PHE A 55 4.19 -5.31 3.58
N TYR A 56 4.26 -6.04 2.48
CA TYR A 56 3.89 -7.43 2.40
C TYR A 56 4.99 -8.26 3.05
N LYS A 57 4.66 -8.99 4.10
CA LYS A 57 5.63 -9.82 4.82
C LYS A 57 5.20 -11.29 4.78
N SER A 58 6.19 -12.18 4.72
CA SER A 58 5.97 -13.60 4.95
C SER A 58 5.97 -13.89 6.46
N PRO A 59 5.41 -15.03 6.91
CA PRO A 59 5.53 -15.50 8.29
C PRO A 59 6.96 -15.45 8.83
N THR A 60 7.94 -15.89 8.05
CA THR A 60 9.37 -15.82 8.41
C THR A 60 9.84 -14.38 8.68
N GLN A 61 9.50 -13.43 7.82
CA GLN A 61 9.87 -12.03 7.98
C GLN A 61 9.13 -11.33 9.12
N LEU A 62 7.97 -11.86 9.51
CA LEU A 62 7.20 -11.33 10.62
C LEU A 62 7.89 -11.58 11.97
N LEU A 63 8.49 -12.75 12.15
CA LEU A 63 9.20 -13.10 13.38
C LEU A 63 10.47 -12.26 13.62
N GLU A 64 11.02 -11.64 12.57
CA GLU A 64 12.15 -10.72 12.67
C GLU A 64 11.74 -9.29 13.12
N VAL A 65 10.44 -8.98 13.05
CA VAL A 65 9.91 -7.64 13.40
C VAL A 65 9.64 -7.58 14.89
N LYS A 66 10.50 -6.87 15.63
CA LYS A 66 10.34 -6.64 17.07
C LYS A 66 9.29 -5.60 17.44
N ASP A 67 8.83 -4.77 16.50
CA ASP A 67 7.88 -3.67 16.77
C ASP A 67 6.45 -4.05 16.41
N ALA A 68 5.66 -4.29 17.43
CA ALA A 68 4.26 -4.73 17.38
C ALA A 68 3.24 -3.66 16.94
N SER A 69 3.66 -2.40 16.80
CA SER A 69 2.74 -1.27 16.58
C SER A 69 2.36 -0.99 15.13
N ILE A 70 3.03 -1.62 14.18
CA ILE A 70 2.84 -1.35 12.75
C ILE A 70 1.78 -2.28 12.18
N LYS A 71 0.80 -1.72 11.45
CA LYS A 71 -0.14 -2.52 10.66
C LYS A 71 0.62 -3.20 9.53
N LEU A 72 0.57 -4.52 9.51
CA LEU A 72 1.28 -5.36 8.54
C LEU A 72 0.28 -6.16 7.71
N ARG A 73 0.70 -6.52 6.52
CA ARG A 73 0.04 -7.53 5.70
C ARG A 73 0.92 -8.77 5.67
N VAL A 74 0.34 -9.90 6.05
CA VAL A 74 1.03 -11.18 6.04
C VAL A 74 0.29 -12.11 5.08
N GLY A 75 1.03 -12.71 4.17
CA GLY A 75 0.52 -13.72 3.24
C GLY A 75 1.15 -15.07 3.54
N GLY A 76 0.35 -16.11 3.53
CA GLY A 76 0.80 -17.48 3.73
C GLY A 76 -0.29 -18.49 3.36
N LEU A 77 0.03 -19.76 3.52
CA LEU A 77 -0.93 -20.86 3.38
C LEU A 77 -1.56 -21.15 4.73
N VAL A 78 -2.87 -21.34 4.77
CA VAL A 78 -3.55 -21.83 5.97
C VAL A 78 -3.18 -23.30 6.19
N MET A 79 -2.66 -23.61 7.37
CA MET A 79 -2.31 -25.00 7.72
C MET A 79 -3.59 -25.84 7.85
N LYS A 80 -3.52 -27.08 7.41
CA LYS A 80 -4.63 -28.04 7.54
C LYS A 80 -4.87 -28.36 9.02
N ASP A 81 -6.13 -28.56 9.38
CA ASP A 81 -6.57 -28.90 10.74
C ASP A 81 -6.20 -27.85 11.80
N SER A 82 -5.91 -26.62 11.38
CA SER A 82 -5.54 -25.51 12.29
C SER A 82 -6.70 -24.57 12.62
N LEU A 83 -7.77 -24.60 11.85
CA LEU A 83 -8.91 -23.71 12.01
C LEU A 83 -9.72 -24.09 13.27
N LYS A 84 -9.79 -23.15 14.19
CA LYS A 84 -10.68 -23.21 15.38
C LYS A 84 -11.63 -22.03 15.30
N SER A 85 -12.92 -22.32 15.17
CA SER A 85 -13.97 -21.30 15.12
C SER A 85 -14.90 -21.45 16.33
N THR A 86 -15.06 -20.38 17.07
CA THR A 86 -15.97 -20.30 18.22
C THR A 86 -16.87 -19.08 18.04
N GLY A 87 -17.94 -19.25 17.28
CA GLY A 87 -18.84 -18.17 16.92
C GLY A 87 -18.18 -17.15 15.98
N VAL A 88 -17.87 -15.97 16.48
CA VAL A 88 -17.19 -14.90 15.68
C VAL A 88 -15.67 -14.90 15.87
N ASP A 89 -15.16 -15.63 16.85
CA ASP A 89 -13.72 -15.71 17.11
C ASP A 89 -13.12 -16.90 16.34
N ASN A 90 -12.26 -16.58 15.42
CA ASN A 90 -11.57 -17.55 14.59
C ASN A 90 -10.08 -17.51 14.88
N SER A 91 -9.46 -18.67 15.07
CA SER A 91 -8.01 -18.81 15.11
C SER A 91 -7.55 -19.87 14.12
N PHE A 92 -6.48 -19.60 13.41
CA PHE A 92 -5.85 -20.50 12.44
C PHE A 92 -4.36 -20.21 12.32
N VAL A 93 -3.62 -21.14 11.79
CA VAL A 93 -2.16 -21.00 11.59
C VAL A 93 -1.88 -20.76 10.12
N ILE A 94 -1.04 -19.77 9.84
CA ILE A 94 -0.50 -19.52 8.50
C ILE A 94 0.98 -19.87 8.46
N THR A 95 1.40 -20.46 7.35
CA THR A 95 2.79 -20.84 7.12
C THR A 95 3.29 -20.39 5.75
N ASP A 96 4.59 -20.16 5.63
CA ASP A 96 5.30 -19.99 4.35
C ASP A 96 6.16 -21.22 3.98
N GLY A 97 5.96 -22.33 4.70
CA GLY A 97 6.73 -23.55 4.55
C GLY A 97 7.96 -23.63 5.46
N ASN A 98 8.43 -22.51 6.01
CA ASN A 98 9.56 -22.45 6.93
C ASN A 98 9.13 -22.14 8.36
N ASN A 99 8.25 -21.18 8.52
CA ASN A 99 7.76 -20.74 9.82
C ASN A 99 6.23 -20.66 9.85
N GLU A 100 5.70 -20.70 11.06
CA GLU A 100 4.28 -20.71 11.35
C GLU A 100 3.92 -19.54 12.25
N VAL A 101 2.77 -18.95 12.00
CA VAL A 101 2.24 -17.83 12.82
C VAL A 101 0.79 -18.08 13.12
N GLU A 102 0.43 -18.06 14.39
CA GLU A 102 -0.97 -18.11 14.83
C GLU A 102 -1.65 -16.78 14.52
N VAL A 103 -2.81 -16.85 13.87
CA VAL A 103 -3.66 -15.71 13.53
C VAL A 103 -4.96 -15.79 14.32
N LYS A 104 -5.31 -14.71 14.99
CA LYS A 104 -6.64 -14.53 15.62
C LYS A 104 -7.41 -13.48 14.88
N PHE A 105 -8.63 -13.83 14.50
CA PHE A 105 -9.52 -12.95 13.74
C PHE A 105 -10.92 -12.96 14.36
N ALA A 106 -11.38 -11.79 14.81
CA ALA A 106 -12.73 -11.59 15.29
C ALA A 106 -13.62 -11.09 14.14
N GLY A 107 -14.39 -11.97 13.54
CA GLY A 107 -15.27 -11.65 12.42
C GLY A 107 -15.65 -12.86 11.60
N VAL A 108 -16.46 -12.62 10.56
CA VAL A 108 -16.87 -13.66 9.62
C VAL A 108 -15.74 -13.89 8.61
N LEU A 109 -15.34 -15.16 8.46
CA LEU A 109 -14.35 -15.55 7.44
C LEU A 109 -14.95 -15.41 6.03
N PRO A 110 -14.15 -15.01 5.03
CA PRO A 110 -14.62 -14.95 3.64
C PRO A 110 -15.08 -16.32 3.13
N ASP A 111 -16.05 -16.35 2.21
CA ASP A 111 -16.60 -17.59 1.62
C ASP A 111 -15.54 -18.48 0.94
N LEU A 112 -14.46 -17.86 0.43
CA LEU A 112 -13.35 -18.55 -0.22
C LEU A 112 -12.24 -18.99 0.74
N PHE A 113 -12.40 -18.70 2.04
CA PHE A 113 -11.44 -19.15 3.05
C PHE A 113 -11.53 -20.68 3.18
N ALA A 114 -10.41 -21.33 3.00
CA ALA A 114 -10.29 -22.77 3.23
C ALA A 114 -8.87 -23.11 3.70
N GLU A 115 -8.75 -24.16 4.48
CA GLU A 115 -7.47 -24.73 4.86
C GLU A 115 -6.71 -25.24 3.63
N GLY A 116 -5.39 -25.10 3.64
CA GLY A 116 -4.51 -25.43 2.52
C GLY A 116 -4.53 -24.39 1.40
N ARG A 117 -5.27 -23.27 1.55
CA ARG A 117 -5.29 -22.18 0.57
C ARG A 117 -4.49 -20.97 1.03
N GLY A 118 -4.07 -20.17 0.05
CA GLY A 118 -3.39 -18.91 0.28
C GLY A 118 -4.33 -17.86 0.85
N VAL A 119 -3.92 -17.21 1.93
CA VAL A 119 -4.64 -16.08 2.52
C VAL A 119 -3.69 -14.91 2.73
N ILE A 120 -4.30 -13.72 2.76
CA ILE A 120 -3.63 -12.48 3.13
C ILE A 120 -4.37 -11.95 4.36
N VAL A 121 -3.65 -11.79 5.44
CA VAL A 121 -4.20 -11.21 6.68
C VAL A 121 -3.59 -9.83 6.91
N ARG A 122 -4.42 -8.90 7.32
CA ARG A 122 -4.01 -7.55 7.69
C ARG A 122 -4.27 -7.35 9.18
N GLY A 123 -3.28 -6.90 9.91
CA GLY A 123 -3.41 -6.73 11.37
C GLY A 123 -2.13 -6.25 12.03
N GLN A 124 -1.97 -6.62 13.29
CA GLN A 124 -0.83 -6.29 14.13
C GLN A 124 -0.25 -7.57 14.75
N PHE A 125 1.07 -7.63 14.88
CA PHE A 125 1.75 -8.72 15.56
C PHE A 125 1.99 -8.35 17.01
N ARG A 126 1.47 -9.16 17.95
CA ARG A 126 1.64 -8.97 19.39
C ARG A 126 1.83 -10.32 20.06
N ASP A 127 2.76 -10.40 21.00
CA ASP A 127 2.96 -11.57 21.86
C ASP A 127 3.01 -12.90 21.07
N ASN A 128 3.71 -12.89 19.96
CA ASN A 128 3.86 -14.04 19.05
C ASN A 128 2.57 -14.50 18.34
N VAL A 129 1.50 -13.69 18.40
CA VAL A 129 0.21 -13.93 17.75
C VAL A 129 -0.10 -12.77 16.81
N PHE A 130 -0.62 -13.06 15.63
CA PHE A 130 -1.06 -12.05 14.69
C PHE A 130 -2.55 -11.75 14.88
N ILE A 131 -2.87 -10.54 15.36
CA ILE A 131 -4.25 -10.09 15.54
C ILE A 131 -4.71 -9.49 14.23
N ALA A 132 -5.51 -10.23 13.47
CA ALA A 132 -6.02 -9.82 12.18
C ALA A 132 -7.24 -8.92 12.34
N SER A 133 -7.25 -7.80 11.63
CA SER A 133 -8.41 -6.92 11.44
C SER A 133 -9.16 -7.24 10.15
N GLN A 134 -8.51 -7.90 9.19
CA GLN A 134 -9.10 -8.29 7.91
C GLN A 134 -8.41 -9.55 7.39
N VAL A 135 -9.20 -10.45 6.83
CA VAL A 135 -8.76 -11.66 6.14
C VAL A 135 -9.25 -11.63 4.71
N LEU A 136 -8.35 -11.84 3.75
CA LEU A 136 -8.65 -11.95 2.33
C LEU A 136 -8.18 -13.33 1.85
N ALA A 137 -9.10 -14.14 1.37
CA ALA A 137 -8.77 -15.37 0.70
C ALA A 137 -8.29 -15.07 -0.72
N LYS A 138 -7.18 -15.68 -1.13
CA LYS A 138 -6.67 -15.56 -2.49
C LYS A 138 -7.49 -16.46 -3.41
N HIS A 139 -8.02 -15.90 -4.49
CA HIS A 139 -8.60 -16.72 -5.56
C HIS A 139 -7.47 -17.54 -6.20
N ASP A 140 -7.63 -18.85 -6.22
CA ASP A 140 -6.84 -19.69 -7.12
C ASP A 140 -7.33 -19.40 -8.54
N GLU A 141 -6.59 -18.58 -9.26
CA GLU A 141 -6.85 -18.33 -10.69
C GLU A 141 -6.46 -19.56 -11.54
N LYS A 142 -7.10 -20.71 -11.30
CA LYS A 142 -7.30 -21.68 -12.35
C LYS A 142 -8.56 -21.27 -13.14
N TYR A 143 -8.47 -20.12 -13.80
CA TYR A 143 -9.42 -19.83 -14.86
C TYR A 143 -9.07 -20.73 -16.04
N MET A 144 -9.62 -21.93 -16.05
CA MET A 144 -9.67 -22.76 -17.25
C MET A 144 -10.94 -22.33 -18.00
N PRO A 145 -10.82 -21.67 -19.15
CA PRO A 145 -11.97 -21.32 -19.95
C PRO A 145 -12.76 -22.61 -20.26
N ARG A 146 -14.08 -22.58 -20.08
CA ARG A 146 -14.98 -23.72 -20.32
C ARG A 146 -14.87 -24.34 -21.73
N GLU A 147 -14.26 -23.62 -22.65
CA GLU A 147 -14.00 -24.06 -24.02
C GLU A 147 -12.88 -25.09 -24.11
N LEU A 148 -11.88 -25.05 -23.22
CA LEU A 148 -10.78 -26.02 -23.18
C LEU A 148 -11.19 -27.33 -22.47
N GLU A 149 -12.14 -27.27 -21.54
CA GLU A 149 -12.68 -28.47 -20.86
C GLU A 149 -13.42 -29.41 -21.82
N LYS A 150 -14.10 -28.83 -22.82
CA LYS A 150 -14.79 -29.61 -23.88
C LYS A 150 -13.84 -30.26 -24.89
N THR A 151 -12.65 -29.73 -25.05
CA THR A 151 -11.65 -30.24 -26.03
C THR A 151 -10.84 -31.40 -25.45
N LEU A 152 -10.71 -31.46 -24.13
CA LEU A 152 -9.93 -32.50 -23.43
C LEU A 152 -10.79 -33.71 -22.98
N SER A 153 -12.09 -33.65 -23.11
CA SER A 153 -13.04 -34.74 -22.77
C SER A 153 -13.50 -35.59 -23.97
N VAL A 154 -12.88 -35.41 -25.15
CA VAL A 154 -13.15 -36.18 -26.36
C VAL A 154 -11.87 -36.93 -26.74
N ASP A 155 -11.55 -37.98 -25.98
CA ASP A 155 -10.77 -39.14 -26.39
C ASP A 155 -11.18 -40.34 -25.51
#